data_c4e4da0a95b3b5338713bc304fc8311f
#
_entry.id   c4e4da0a95b3b5338713bc304fc8311f
#
_cell.length_a   1.000
_cell.length_b   1.000
_cell.length_c   1.000
_cell.angle_alpha   90.00
_cell.angle_beta   90.00
_cell.angle_gamma   90.00
#
_symmetry.space_group_name_H-M   'P 1'
#
loop_
_entity.id
_entity.type
_entity.pdbx_description
1 polymer ?
#
loop_
_entity_poly.entity_id
_entity_poly.type
_entity_poly.pdbx_seq_one_letter_code
_entity_poly.pdbx_strand_id
1 'polypeptide(L)'
;IINEKKFPLAKGKYGDIPLILRNFLQFDSNLCRSKAEPNLLKYKYRCLLRYGIEKNKYQSFLSCICDVYAREVFNNSSLSLKEFKKILIDSISLDDFISHNNGNLTSIFLSKDIDENYLNEFIIEEKYKDSFFYKILDLKNTNQVFLYKKIINAYQNFIKYIESNNNYIDYTYLWDIICKPNNKLFHNGINLIILDITNDDLTNNVKVICPKQNYSNE
;
A
#
# COMPACT_ATOMS: atom_id res chain seq x y z
N ILE A 1 22.88 -8.18 14.49
CA ILE A 1 22.21 -8.25 13.18
C ILE A 1 21.98 -9.72 12.86
N ILE A 2 20.78 -10.04 12.39
CA ILE A 2 20.39 -11.43 12.08
C ILE A 2 20.92 -11.78 10.68
N ASN A 3 21.43 -13.02 10.56
CA ASN A 3 21.97 -13.52 9.29
C ASN A 3 20.94 -13.51 8.16
N GLU A 4 21.43 -13.33 6.92
CA GLU A 4 20.62 -13.26 5.69
C GLU A 4 19.72 -14.49 5.45
N LYS A 5 20.18 -15.68 5.86
CA LYS A 5 19.43 -16.94 5.68
C LYS A 5 18.20 -17.08 6.57
N LYS A 6 18.08 -16.24 7.63
CA LYS A 6 16.92 -16.29 8.52
C LYS A 6 15.80 -15.42 7.96
N PHE A 7 14.76 -16.07 7.46
CA PHE A 7 13.57 -15.43 6.91
C PHE A 7 12.30 -16.17 7.39
N PRO A 8 11.21 -15.49 7.72
CA PRO A 8 11.10 -14.04 7.92
C PRO A 8 11.77 -13.56 9.21
N LEU A 9 12.06 -12.26 9.30
CA LEU A 9 12.55 -11.67 10.54
C LEU A 9 11.39 -11.45 11.52
N ALA A 10 11.67 -11.63 12.81
CA ALA A 10 10.72 -11.24 13.84
C ALA A 10 10.56 -9.71 13.88
N LYS A 11 9.37 -9.21 14.26
CA LYS A 11 9.07 -7.78 14.40
C LYS A 11 10.14 -7.06 15.22
N GLY A 12 10.58 -5.92 14.75
CA GLY A 12 11.58 -5.08 15.43
C GLY A 12 13.02 -5.56 15.30
N LYS A 13 13.29 -6.62 14.55
CA LYS A 13 14.66 -7.13 14.36
C LYS A 13 15.25 -6.67 13.03
N TYR A 14 16.54 -6.34 13.07
CA TYR A 14 17.32 -6.02 11.88
C TYR A 14 18.11 -7.23 11.42
N GLY A 15 18.20 -7.42 10.11
CA GLY A 15 18.94 -8.50 9.49
C GLY A 15 19.65 -8.06 8.22
N ASP A 16 20.64 -8.86 7.82
CA ASP A 16 21.33 -8.65 6.56
C ASP A 16 20.40 -8.84 5.37
N ILE A 17 20.67 -8.08 4.31
CA ILE A 17 20.00 -8.26 3.03
C ILE A 17 20.44 -9.58 2.40
N PRO A 18 19.54 -10.38 1.81
CA PRO A 18 19.91 -11.59 1.07
C PRO A 18 20.97 -11.34 0.02
N LEU A 19 21.83 -12.34 -0.22
CA LEU A 19 22.95 -12.22 -1.15
C LEU A 19 22.51 -11.76 -2.55
N ILE A 20 21.40 -12.28 -3.06
CA ILE A 20 20.81 -11.90 -4.34
C ILE A 20 20.54 -10.40 -4.40
N LEU A 21 19.90 -9.83 -3.37
CA LEU A 21 19.62 -8.40 -3.29
C LEU A 21 20.89 -7.57 -3.11
N ARG A 22 21.88 -8.05 -2.36
CA ARG A 22 23.18 -7.37 -2.24
C ARG A 22 23.88 -7.25 -3.60
N ASN A 23 23.88 -8.34 -4.36
CA ASN A 23 24.48 -8.36 -5.71
C ASN A 23 23.71 -7.42 -6.66
N PHE A 24 22.38 -7.47 -6.63
CA PHE A 24 21.53 -6.60 -7.43
C PHE A 24 21.75 -5.11 -7.11
N LEU A 25 21.82 -4.76 -5.82
CA LEU A 25 22.04 -3.39 -5.36
C LEU A 25 23.52 -2.97 -5.35
N GLN A 26 24.43 -3.87 -5.74
CA GLN A 26 25.89 -3.67 -5.69
C GLN A 26 26.36 -3.21 -4.30
N PHE A 27 25.76 -3.77 -3.24
CA PHE A 27 26.00 -3.38 -1.87
C PHE A 27 26.88 -4.39 -1.13
N ASP A 28 28.06 -3.92 -0.65
CA ASP A 28 28.93 -4.74 0.19
C ASP A 28 28.63 -4.53 1.69
N SER A 29 27.97 -5.51 2.30
CA SER A 29 27.65 -5.49 3.74
C SER A 29 28.90 -5.55 4.65
N ASN A 30 30.05 -6.04 4.15
CA ASN A 30 31.27 -6.10 4.95
C ASN A 30 31.82 -4.72 5.28
N LEU A 31 31.57 -3.73 4.43
CA LEU A 31 31.96 -2.35 4.67
C LEU A 31 31.27 -1.75 5.89
N CYS A 32 30.09 -2.26 6.24
CA CYS A 32 29.28 -1.79 7.34
C CYS A 32 29.61 -2.45 8.69
N ARG A 33 30.31 -3.57 8.69
CA ARG A 33 30.53 -4.36 9.90
C ARG A 33 31.80 -3.92 10.62
N SER A 34 31.75 -3.98 11.94
CA SER A 34 32.96 -3.84 12.77
C SER A 34 33.88 -5.03 12.54
N LYS A 35 35.18 -4.78 12.38
CA LYS A 35 36.18 -5.86 12.29
C LYS A 35 36.33 -6.60 13.60
N ALA A 36 36.19 -5.90 14.75
CA ALA A 36 36.33 -6.49 16.06
C ALA A 36 35.09 -7.30 16.48
N GLU A 37 33.90 -6.81 16.11
CA GLU A 37 32.62 -7.44 16.45
C GLU A 37 31.73 -7.53 15.21
N PRO A 38 31.74 -8.65 14.46
CA PRO A 38 31.04 -8.79 13.19
C PRO A 38 29.50 -8.62 13.29
N ASN A 39 28.94 -8.73 14.47
CA ASN A 39 27.50 -8.53 14.72
C ASN A 39 27.14 -7.07 14.95
N LEU A 40 28.12 -6.17 15.08
CA LEU A 40 27.90 -4.73 15.26
C LEU A 40 28.19 -3.97 13.98
N LEU A 41 27.44 -2.89 13.78
CA LEU A 41 27.67 -1.94 12.69
C LEU A 41 28.79 -0.98 13.09
N LYS A 42 29.56 -0.54 12.12
CA LYS A 42 30.51 0.55 12.29
C LYS A 42 29.75 1.86 12.54
N TYR A 43 30.22 2.62 13.50
CA TYR A 43 29.68 3.95 13.77
C TYR A 43 29.82 4.86 12.52
N LYS A 44 28.76 5.60 12.20
CA LYS A 44 28.68 6.55 11.05
C LYS A 44 28.64 5.93 9.65
N TYR A 45 28.57 4.60 9.49
CA TYR A 45 28.36 3.99 8.19
C TYR A 45 26.87 3.82 7.88
N ARG A 46 26.44 4.24 6.70
CA ARG A 46 25.08 3.97 6.20
C ARG A 46 25.02 2.55 5.66
N CYS A 47 24.14 1.74 6.23
CA CYS A 47 23.99 0.35 5.89
C CYS A 47 22.56 0.05 5.49
N LEU A 48 22.38 -0.75 4.44
CA LEU A 48 21.08 -1.28 4.07
C LEU A 48 20.83 -2.57 4.86
N LEU A 49 19.73 -2.62 5.58
CA LEU A 49 19.33 -3.76 6.40
C LEU A 49 17.88 -4.09 6.13
N ARG A 50 17.53 -5.37 6.29
CA ARG A 50 16.13 -5.78 6.40
C ARG A 50 15.62 -5.43 7.78
N TYR A 51 14.37 -5.01 7.84
CA TYR A 51 13.67 -4.83 9.09
C TYR A 51 12.46 -5.78 9.16
N GLY A 52 12.31 -6.47 10.29
CA GLY A 52 11.20 -7.39 10.53
C GLY A 52 9.95 -6.63 10.98
N ILE A 53 8.86 -6.84 10.27
CA ILE A 53 7.53 -6.36 10.62
C ILE A 53 6.68 -7.47 11.24
N GLU A 54 5.52 -7.11 11.76
CA GLU A 54 4.55 -8.09 12.22
C GLU A 54 4.08 -8.98 11.09
N LYS A 55 4.21 -10.31 11.29
CA LYS A 55 3.80 -11.28 10.28
C LYS A 55 2.27 -11.38 10.24
N ASN A 56 1.71 -11.12 9.08
CA ASN A 56 0.28 -11.28 8.82
C ASN A 56 0.09 -12.08 7.52
N LYS A 57 -0.75 -13.11 7.55
CA LYS A 57 -0.96 -14.01 6.41
C LYS A 57 -1.49 -13.30 5.17
N TYR A 58 -2.39 -12.35 5.35
CA TYR A 58 -3.14 -11.70 4.25
C TYR A 58 -2.81 -10.22 4.08
N GLN A 59 -2.18 -9.61 5.08
CA GLN A 59 -2.07 -8.16 5.21
C GLN A 59 -0.62 -7.68 5.36
N SER A 60 0.36 -8.53 4.97
CA SER A 60 1.79 -8.23 5.15
C SER A 60 2.19 -6.92 4.46
N PHE A 61 1.64 -6.64 3.27
CA PHE A 61 1.88 -5.38 2.57
C PHE A 61 1.43 -4.17 3.42
N LEU A 62 0.18 -4.17 3.90
CA LEU A 62 -0.32 -3.09 4.76
C LEU A 62 0.44 -2.99 6.08
N SER A 63 0.90 -4.11 6.63
CA SER A 63 1.73 -4.10 7.84
C SER A 63 3.07 -3.41 7.61
N CYS A 64 3.69 -3.57 6.42
CA CYS A 64 4.89 -2.82 6.04
C CYS A 64 4.62 -1.32 5.98
N ILE A 65 3.58 -0.91 5.30
CA ILE A 65 3.23 0.51 5.14
C ILE A 65 2.84 1.13 6.49
N CYS A 66 2.08 0.40 7.32
CA CYS A 66 1.74 0.81 8.68
C CYS A 66 2.98 1.09 9.54
N ASP A 67 4.00 0.22 9.46
CA ASP A 67 5.24 0.41 10.20
C ASP A 67 6.03 1.64 9.73
N VAL A 68 6.10 1.85 8.41
CA VAL A 68 6.73 3.06 7.83
C VAL A 68 5.97 4.31 8.26
N TYR A 69 4.65 4.33 8.12
CA TYR A 69 3.80 5.44 8.51
C TYR A 69 3.94 5.79 10.01
N ALA A 70 3.94 4.76 10.87
CA ALA A 70 4.08 4.94 12.31
C ALA A 70 5.40 5.63 12.69
N ARG A 71 6.48 5.36 11.97
CA ARG A 71 7.81 5.94 12.23
C ARG A 71 7.98 7.33 11.64
N GLU A 72 7.59 7.49 10.36
CA GLU A 72 7.91 8.71 9.61
C GLU A 72 6.89 9.84 9.89
N VAL A 73 5.63 9.48 10.16
CA VAL A 73 4.55 10.47 10.31
C VAL A 73 4.08 10.56 11.76
N PHE A 74 3.88 9.44 12.42
CA PHE A 74 3.25 9.39 13.74
C PHE A 74 4.26 9.45 14.89
N ASN A 75 5.56 9.31 14.61
CA ASN A 75 6.64 9.22 15.62
C ASN A 75 6.33 8.23 16.75
N ASN A 76 5.51 7.23 16.48
CA ASN A 76 5.03 6.24 17.43
C ASN A 76 5.06 4.84 16.85
N SER A 77 5.86 3.97 17.45
CA SER A 77 6.01 2.57 17.01
C SER A 77 4.83 1.66 17.39
N SER A 78 3.80 2.18 18.06
CA SER A 78 2.69 1.39 18.61
C SER A 78 1.40 1.44 17.78
N LEU A 79 1.40 2.06 16.60
CA LEU A 79 0.22 2.10 15.73
C LEU A 79 -0.18 0.68 15.30
N SER A 80 -1.42 0.31 15.57
CA SER A 80 -1.95 -0.99 15.14
C SER A 80 -2.37 -0.95 13.66
N LEU A 81 -2.34 -2.10 13.00
CA LEU A 81 -2.83 -2.22 11.62
C LEU A 81 -4.32 -1.81 11.50
N LYS A 82 -5.13 -2.06 12.52
CA LYS A 82 -6.54 -1.67 12.55
C LYS A 82 -6.72 -0.13 12.56
N GLU A 83 -5.89 0.56 13.33
CA GLU A 83 -5.91 2.03 13.37
C GLU A 83 -5.39 2.62 12.06
N PHE A 84 -4.31 2.04 11.52
CA PHE A 84 -3.79 2.46 10.22
C PHE A 84 -4.80 2.29 9.09
N LYS A 85 -5.54 1.18 9.06
CA LYS A 85 -6.63 0.99 8.08
C LYS A 85 -7.69 2.07 8.13
N LYS A 86 -8.06 2.54 9.32
CA LYS A 86 -9.01 3.67 9.46
C LYS A 86 -8.43 4.94 8.85
N ILE A 87 -7.17 5.27 9.17
CA ILE A 87 -6.49 6.43 8.59
C ILE A 87 -6.44 6.32 7.06
N LEU A 88 -6.09 5.15 6.55
CA LEU A 88 -6.04 4.87 5.11
C LEU A 88 -7.42 5.08 4.47
N ILE A 89 -8.47 4.51 5.02
CA ILE A 89 -9.83 4.64 4.51
C ILE A 89 -10.29 6.10 4.54
N ASP A 90 -10.04 6.81 5.64
CA ASP A 90 -10.38 8.22 5.79
C ASP A 90 -9.59 9.14 4.83
N SER A 91 -8.48 8.65 4.28
CA SER A 91 -7.68 9.37 3.30
C SER A 91 -8.17 9.25 1.87
N ILE A 92 -9.11 8.33 1.59
CA ILE A 92 -9.56 8.02 0.23
C ILE A 92 -10.91 8.72 0.00
N SER A 93 -10.94 9.70 -0.90
CA SER A 93 -12.20 10.26 -1.40
C SER A 93 -12.78 9.38 -2.53
N LEU A 94 -14.07 9.59 -2.83
CA LEU A 94 -14.68 8.94 -3.99
C LEU A 94 -13.98 9.34 -5.30
N ASP A 95 -13.56 10.60 -5.42
CA ASP A 95 -12.85 11.10 -6.60
C ASP A 95 -11.47 10.46 -6.76
N ASP A 96 -10.75 10.23 -5.65
CA ASP A 96 -9.50 9.48 -5.66
C ASP A 96 -9.73 8.04 -6.14
N PHE A 97 -10.73 7.36 -5.58
CA PHE A 97 -11.08 6.00 -5.98
C PHE A 97 -11.38 5.88 -7.47
N ILE A 98 -12.11 6.85 -8.05
CA ILE A 98 -12.44 6.87 -9.47
C ILE A 98 -11.18 7.07 -10.33
N SER A 99 -10.27 7.93 -9.90
CA SER A 99 -9.09 8.30 -10.69
C SER A 99 -7.92 7.35 -10.55
N HIS A 100 -7.82 6.62 -9.43
CA HIS A 100 -6.69 5.74 -9.15
C HIS A 100 -6.69 4.49 -10.04
N ASN A 101 -5.51 3.88 -10.17
CA ASN A 101 -5.29 2.69 -11.00
C ASN A 101 -5.85 2.86 -12.45
N ASN A 102 -5.68 4.05 -13.04
CA ASN A 102 -6.21 4.42 -14.35
C ASN A 102 -7.74 4.23 -14.47
N GLY A 103 -8.49 4.43 -13.40
CA GLY A 103 -9.95 4.27 -13.36
C GLY A 103 -10.45 2.82 -13.23
N ASN A 104 -9.55 1.84 -13.14
CA ASN A 104 -9.94 0.43 -13.16
C ASN A 104 -10.57 -0.06 -11.84
N LEU A 105 -10.35 0.65 -10.72
CA LEU A 105 -10.89 0.22 -9.43
C LEU A 105 -12.41 0.09 -9.44
N THR A 106 -13.10 0.97 -10.16
CA THR A 106 -14.57 0.94 -10.26
C THR A 106 -15.08 -0.36 -10.88
N SER A 107 -14.44 -0.85 -11.93
CA SER A 107 -14.83 -2.12 -12.58
C SER A 107 -14.44 -3.35 -11.76
N ILE A 108 -13.32 -3.29 -11.05
CA ILE A 108 -12.81 -4.40 -10.22
C ILE A 108 -13.71 -4.64 -9.01
N PHE A 109 -14.17 -3.57 -8.36
CA PHE A 109 -14.96 -3.65 -7.13
C PHE A 109 -16.47 -3.54 -7.34
N LEU A 110 -16.93 -3.42 -8.57
CA LEU A 110 -18.36 -3.45 -8.87
C LEU A 110 -18.96 -4.81 -8.55
N SER A 111 -20.08 -4.84 -7.81
CA SER A 111 -20.81 -6.07 -7.59
C SER A 111 -21.40 -6.60 -8.89
N LYS A 112 -21.29 -7.91 -9.11
CA LYS A 112 -21.78 -8.57 -10.34
C LYS A 112 -23.30 -8.60 -10.42
N ASP A 113 -23.98 -8.59 -9.27
CA ASP A 113 -25.43 -8.82 -9.12
C ASP A 113 -26.21 -7.51 -8.84
N ILE A 114 -25.71 -6.37 -9.33
CA ILE A 114 -26.45 -5.11 -9.22
C ILE A 114 -27.51 -5.07 -10.32
N ASP A 115 -28.76 -5.17 -9.90
CA ASP A 115 -29.91 -5.01 -10.79
C ASP A 115 -30.45 -3.57 -10.83
N GLU A 116 -31.38 -3.32 -11.71
CA GLU A 116 -32.04 -2.01 -11.84
C GLU A 116 -32.90 -1.66 -10.62
N ASN A 117 -33.52 -2.64 -9.96
CA ASN A 117 -34.36 -2.41 -8.79
C ASN A 117 -33.50 -1.87 -7.64
N TYR A 118 -32.32 -2.50 -7.41
CA TYR A 118 -31.36 -1.98 -6.44
C TYR A 118 -30.96 -0.55 -6.76
N LEU A 119 -30.67 -0.23 -8.02
CA LEU A 119 -30.25 1.11 -8.44
C LEU A 119 -31.39 2.14 -8.27
N ASN A 120 -32.65 1.75 -8.49
CA ASN A 120 -33.79 2.63 -8.29
C ASN A 120 -33.98 3.00 -6.81
N GLU A 121 -33.85 2.04 -5.91
CA GLU A 121 -34.00 2.22 -4.47
C GLU A 121 -32.79 2.89 -3.81
N PHE A 122 -31.61 2.83 -4.45
CA PHE A 122 -30.37 3.36 -3.89
C PHE A 122 -30.44 4.89 -3.76
N ILE A 123 -30.35 5.39 -2.53
CA ILE A 123 -30.30 6.82 -2.21
C ILE A 123 -28.84 7.28 -2.13
N ILE A 124 -28.50 8.32 -2.90
CA ILE A 124 -27.17 8.93 -2.85
C ILE A 124 -27.05 9.76 -1.57
N GLU A 125 -26.21 9.29 -0.64
CA GLU A 125 -25.93 9.99 0.62
C GLU A 125 -25.22 11.34 0.36
N GLU A 126 -25.43 12.32 1.27
CA GLU A 126 -24.85 13.67 1.16
C GLU A 126 -23.33 13.67 0.98
N LYS A 127 -22.63 12.81 1.70
CA LYS A 127 -21.15 12.70 1.60
C LYS A 127 -20.62 12.42 0.21
N TYR A 128 -21.43 11.84 -0.70
CA TYR A 128 -21.05 11.59 -2.08
C TYR A 128 -21.41 12.73 -3.02
N LYS A 129 -22.28 13.67 -2.59
CA LYS A 129 -22.68 14.82 -3.40
C LYS A 129 -21.59 15.90 -3.48
N ASP A 130 -20.60 15.86 -2.59
CA ASP A 130 -19.45 16.75 -2.64
C ASP A 130 -18.42 16.37 -3.71
N SER A 131 -18.47 15.14 -4.24
CA SER A 131 -17.60 14.66 -5.31
C SER A 131 -17.68 15.54 -6.56
N PHE A 132 -16.52 15.75 -7.20
CA PHE A 132 -16.44 16.44 -8.49
C PHE A 132 -17.33 15.75 -9.54
N PHE A 133 -17.32 14.41 -9.57
CA PHE A 133 -18.12 13.64 -10.52
C PHE A 133 -19.62 13.81 -10.31
N TYR A 134 -20.08 13.97 -9.07
CA TYR A 134 -21.49 14.30 -8.81
C TYR A 134 -21.88 15.69 -9.32
N LYS A 135 -21.00 16.68 -9.14
CA LYS A 135 -21.25 18.07 -9.53
C LYS A 135 -21.40 18.27 -11.05
N ILE A 136 -20.77 17.41 -11.83
CA ILE A 136 -20.87 17.43 -13.30
C ILE A 136 -21.93 16.47 -13.85
N LEU A 137 -22.62 15.73 -12.96
CA LEU A 137 -23.63 14.74 -13.33
C LEU A 137 -24.89 15.41 -13.86
N ASP A 138 -25.40 14.99 -15.01
CA ASP A 138 -26.75 15.34 -15.45
C ASP A 138 -27.79 14.51 -14.70
N LEU A 139 -28.39 15.11 -13.67
CA LEU A 139 -29.39 14.42 -12.83
C LEU A 139 -30.67 14.04 -13.60
N LYS A 140 -30.92 14.60 -14.79
CA LYS A 140 -32.05 14.22 -15.66
C LYS A 140 -31.74 12.99 -16.50
N ASN A 141 -30.47 12.67 -16.65
CA ASN A 141 -30.00 11.49 -17.41
C ASN A 141 -29.94 10.28 -16.49
N THR A 142 -30.98 9.44 -16.55
CA THR A 142 -31.09 8.23 -15.71
C THR A 142 -29.86 7.31 -15.82
N ASN A 143 -29.30 7.16 -17.04
CA ASN A 143 -28.13 6.30 -17.25
C ASN A 143 -26.89 6.83 -16.52
N GLN A 144 -26.67 8.14 -16.52
CA GLN A 144 -25.57 8.75 -15.78
C GLN A 144 -25.76 8.61 -14.28
N VAL A 145 -26.99 8.81 -13.78
CA VAL A 145 -27.31 8.63 -12.36
C VAL A 145 -27.08 7.17 -11.95
N PHE A 146 -27.49 6.20 -12.77
CA PHE A 146 -27.25 4.77 -12.49
C PHE A 146 -25.76 4.43 -12.50
N LEU A 147 -25.01 4.95 -13.45
CA LEU A 147 -23.55 4.78 -13.48
C LEU A 147 -22.92 5.30 -12.19
N TYR A 148 -23.31 6.49 -11.75
CA TYR A 148 -22.78 7.07 -10.51
C TYR A 148 -23.13 6.23 -9.28
N LYS A 149 -24.35 5.72 -9.18
CA LYS A 149 -24.76 4.78 -8.12
C LYS A 149 -23.92 3.48 -8.13
N LYS A 150 -23.62 2.94 -9.32
CA LYS A 150 -22.71 1.79 -9.47
C LYS A 150 -21.29 2.11 -8.99
N ILE A 151 -20.79 3.30 -9.27
CA ILE A 151 -19.48 3.76 -8.79
C ILE A 151 -19.45 3.85 -7.26
N ILE A 152 -20.51 4.37 -6.64
CA ILE A 152 -20.62 4.42 -5.17
C ILE A 152 -20.62 2.99 -4.59
N ASN A 153 -21.37 2.07 -5.18
CA ASN A 153 -21.35 0.67 -4.74
C ASN A 153 -19.94 0.05 -4.82
N ALA A 154 -19.25 0.26 -5.94
CA ALA A 154 -17.88 -0.20 -6.10
C ALA A 154 -16.94 0.40 -5.04
N TYR A 155 -17.08 1.69 -4.76
CA TYR A 155 -16.32 2.35 -3.69
C TYR A 155 -16.59 1.74 -2.32
N GLN A 156 -17.85 1.51 -1.97
CA GLN A 156 -18.22 0.86 -0.71
C GLN A 156 -17.64 -0.55 -0.60
N ASN A 157 -17.62 -1.32 -1.69
CA ASN A 157 -17.00 -2.63 -1.72
C ASN A 157 -15.48 -2.57 -1.56
N PHE A 158 -14.83 -1.57 -2.16
CA PHE A 158 -13.41 -1.32 -1.98
C PHE A 158 -13.07 -0.98 -0.52
N ILE A 159 -13.87 -0.14 0.13
CA ILE A 159 -13.69 0.15 1.57
C ILE A 159 -13.83 -1.12 2.40
N LYS A 160 -14.89 -1.93 2.18
CA LYS A 160 -15.07 -3.22 2.85
C LYS A 160 -13.90 -4.20 2.60
N TYR A 161 -13.33 -4.18 1.39
CA TYR A 161 -12.15 -4.98 1.06
C TYR A 161 -10.95 -4.59 1.92
N ILE A 162 -10.68 -3.30 2.11
CA ILE A 162 -9.60 -2.80 2.98
C ILE A 162 -9.89 -3.13 4.46
N GLU A 163 -11.13 -2.94 4.92
CA GLU A 163 -11.55 -3.20 6.31
C GLU A 163 -11.36 -4.66 6.70
N SER A 164 -11.64 -5.59 5.79
CA SER A 164 -11.57 -7.02 6.05
C SER A 164 -10.16 -7.45 6.47
N ASN A 165 -10.07 -8.29 7.51
CA ASN A 165 -8.80 -8.86 7.95
C ASN A 165 -8.46 -10.18 7.24
N ASN A 166 -9.43 -10.76 6.54
CA ASN A 166 -9.31 -12.06 5.89
C ASN A 166 -9.00 -11.98 4.39
N ASN A 167 -9.05 -10.78 3.81
CA ASN A 167 -8.73 -10.56 2.42
C ASN A 167 -7.22 -10.39 2.24
N TYR A 168 -6.69 -11.05 1.21
CA TYR A 168 -5.35 -10.72 0.72
C TYR A 168 -5.38 -9.32 0.10
N ILE A 169 -4.59 -8.41 0.66
CA ILE A 169 -4.51 -7.04 0.16
C ILE A 169 -3.44 -6.98 -0.94
N ASP A 170 -3.91 -6.81 -2.15
CA ASP A 170 -3.06 -6.60 -3.31
C ASP A 170 -2.54 -5.16 -3.33
N TYR A 171 -1.22 -5.01 -3.38
CA TYR A 171 -0.56 -3.70 -3.42
C TYR A 171 -0.95 -2.90 -4.68
N THR A 172 -1.31 -3.55 -5.78
CA THR A 172 -1.64 -2.88 -7.03
C THR A 172 -2.88 -1.99 -6.91
N TYR A 173 -3.83 -2.34 -6.05
CA TYR A 173 -5.03 -1.53 -5.81
C TYR A 173 -4.77 -0.31 -4.91
N LEU A 174 -3.70 -0.36 -4.11
CA LEU A 174 -3.39 0.68 -3.13
C LEU A 174 -2.20 1.55 -3.52
N TRP A 175 -1.51 1.23 -4.61
CA TRP A 175 -0.27 1.89 -4.99
C TRP A 175 -0.41 3.41 -5.05
N ASP A 176 -1.32 3.91 -5.89
CA ASP A 176 -1.55 5.34 -6.06
C ASP A 176 -2.02 6.01 -4.76
N ILE A 177 -2.90 5.33 -4.02
CA ILE A 177 -3.47 5.81 -2.75
C ILE A 177 -2.39 6.05 -1.71
N ILE A 178 -1.44 5.11 -1.63
CA ILE A 178 -0.37 5.16 -0.63
C ILE A 178 0.74 6.11 -1.07
N CYS A 179 1.08 6.10 -2.37
CA CYS A 179 2.26 6.80 -2.85
C CYS A 179 2.03 8.28 -3.15
N LYS A 180 0.82 8.67 -3.59
CA LYS A 180 0.51 10.08 -3.88
C LYS A 180 0.57 10.96 -2.62
N PRO A 181 1.02 12.23 -2.74
CA PRO A 181 0.95 13.18 -1.67
C PRO A 181 -0.46 13.26 -1.07
N ASN A 182 -0.58 13.10 0.25
CA ASN A 182 -1.84 13.11 0.96
C ASN A 182 -1.66 13.65 2.37
N ASN A 183 -2.46 14.63 2.77
CA ASN A 183 -2.36 15.28 4.08
C ASN A 183 -2.69 14.35 5.26
N LYS A 184 -3.38 13.25 5.03
CA LYS A 184 -3.74 12.28 6.08
C LYS A 184 -2.79 11.07 6.11
N LEU A 185 -2.02 10.84 5.04
CA LEU A 185 -1.03 9.77 4.94
C LEU A 185 0.38 10.34 4.88
N PHE A 186 0.97 10.36 3.70
CA PHE A 186 2.31 10.88 3.47
C PHE A 186 2.20 12.25 2.78
N HIS A 187 2.49 13.31 3.51
CA HIS A 187 2.30 14.69 3.03
C HIS A 187 3.04 14.94 1.71
N ASN A 188 4.29 14.51 1.63
CA ASN A 188 5.12 14.66 0.43
C ASN A 188 5.01 13.48 -0.54
N GLY A 189 4.13 12.51 -0.25
CA GLY A 189 4.10 11.23 -0.96
C GLY A 189 5.28 10.32 -0.60
N ILE A 190 5.28 9.12 -1.14
CA ILE A 190 6.39 8.18 -1.03
C ILE A 190 6.65 7.47 -2.35
N ASN A 191 7.88 7.07 -2.59
CA ASN A 191 8.23 6.20 -3.70
C ASN A 191 8.37 4.77 -3.19
N LEU A 192 7.50 3.88 -3.64
CA LEU A 192 7.49 2.48 -3.27
C LEU A 192 8.20 1.65 -4.34
N ILE A 193 9.17 0.84 -3.93
CA ILE A 193 9.85 -0.13 -4.78
C ILE A 193 9.71 -1.50 -4.13
N ILE A 194 9.14 -2.47 -4.86
CA ILE A 194 9.02 -3.85 -4.40
C ILE A 194 10.07 -4.68 -5.13
N LEU A 195 10.91 -5.34 -4.34
CA LEU A 195 11.90 -6.31 -4.84
C LEU A 195 11.37 -7.71 -4.54
N ASP A 196 10.94 -8.40 -5.59
CA ASP A 196 10.37 -9.74 -5.49
C ASP A 196 11.44 -10.78 -5.87
N ILE A 197 11.62 -11.76 -4.97
CA ILE A 197 12.57 -12.86 -5.14
C ILE A 197 11.76 -14.14 -5.06
N THR A 198 11.76 -14.90 -6.14
CA THR A 198 11.15 -16.22 -6.17
C THR A 198 12.14 -17.24 -5.60
N ASN A 199 11.79 -17.91 -4.51
CA ASN A 199 12.69 -18.85 -3.82
C ASN A 199 13.13 -20.05 -4.68
N ASP A 200 12.34 -20.39 -5.70
CA ASP A 200 12.59 -21.52 -6.61
C ASP A 200 13.24 -21.09 -7.94
N ASP A 201 13.59 -19.82 -8.07
CA ASP A 201 14.23 -19.31 -9.28
C ASP A 201 15.74 -19.60 -9.26
N LEU A 202 16.13 -20.59 -10.06
CA LEU A 202 17.54 -20.96 -10.27
C LEU A 202 18.37 -19.87 -10.95
N THR A 203 17.71 -18.88 -11.57
CA THR A 203 18.40 -17.78 -12.27
C THR A 203 18.86 -16.68 -11.34
N ASN A 204 18.42 -16.68 -10.08
CA ASN A 204 18.67 -15.64 -9.08
C ASN A 204 18.26 -14.23 -9.55
N ASN A 205 17.21 -14.13 -10.35
CA ASN A 205 16.69 -12.86 -10.81
C ASN A 205 15.92 -12.15 -9.73
N VAL A 206 16.05 -10.82 -9.69
CA VAL A 206 15.23 -9.95 -8.85
C VAL A 206 14.22 -9.25 -9.74
N LYS A 207 12.92 -9.49 -9.50
CA LYS A 207 11.87 -8.74 -10.15
C LYS A 207 11.68 -7.41 -9.42
N VAL A 208 11.90 -6.33 -10.14
CA VAL A 208 11.70 -4.97 -9.61
C VAL A 208 10.34 -4.46 -10.05
N ILE A 209 9.52 -4.09 -9.08
CA ILE A 209 8.20 -3.48 -9.29
C ILE A 209 8.28 -2.06 -8.73
N CYS A 210 8.17 -1.09 -9.61
CA CYS A 210 8.23 0.33 -9.26
C CYS A 210 7.12 1.11 -9.97
N PRO A 211 6.76 2.30 -9.47
CA PRO A 211 5.76 3.14 -10.10
C PRO A 211 6.23 3.64 -11.47
N LYS A 212 5.27 3.99 -12.31
CA LYS A 212 5.54 4.61 -13.64
C LYS A 212 6.00 6.06 -13.53
N GLN A 213 5.82 6.68 -12.38
CA GLN A 213 6.17 8.08 -12.10
C GLN A 213 6.68 8.21 -10.66
N ASN A 214 7.46 9.24 -10.40
CA ASN A 214 7.83 9.61 -9.04
C ASN A 214 6.66 10.31 -8.37
N TYR A 215 6.33 9.89 -7.17
CA TYR A 215 5.29 10.50 -6.33
C TYR A 215 5.90 11.46 -5.30
N SER A 216 7.16 11.27 -4.93
CA SER A 216 7.90 12.13 -4.02
C SER A 216 9.23 12.53 -4.62
N ASN A 217 9.66 13.77 -4.37
CA ASN A 217 10.97 14.30 -4.76
C ASN A 217 11.99 14.21 -3.63
N GLU A 218 11.66 13.56 -2.51
CA GLU A 218 12.52 13.35 -1.34
C GLU A 218 13.14 11.94 -1.34
#